data_e51dbeb124220dfa874d46d2ae697798
#
_entry.id   e51dbeb124220dfa874d46d2ae697798
#
_cell.length_a   1.000
_cell.length_b   1.000
_cell.length_c   1.000
_cell.angle_alpha   90.00
_cell.angle_beta   90.00
_cell.angle_gamma   90.00
#
_symmetry.space_group_name_H-M   'P 1'
#
loop_
_entity.id
_entity.type
_entity.pdbx_description
1 polymer ?
#
loop_
_entity_poly.entity_id
_entity_poly.type
_entity_poly.pdbx_seq_one_letter_code
_entity_poly.pdbx_strand_id
1 'polypeptide(L)'
;YGILDVYSQLFLDDVLSAEKLKNIKITKDYLRGWIKENCSHNNEWGFPTGYQAAFTRYLKTLSEFGFIYAQYNQRLKLSPVAKALVNGKITLSEAFALQSMRYWRMSPYRRVLNDFNFFEFIMDSIIELKKRGHKLSMNQFNVGLFSDDGNVDDFLELLEENKIGSDIDKAYKLVKNKYGEQVPNHAKIAKKESAFRDYGNTVFRVLQLTGFVTIDYNGVLLLSPNENRINFYNALKAQNFRITSEAKEDEEKYFEQLGAYDSELENIVVSYRDKEDHSTAEYNKKIPEIISSYGLNKDLIEQALIKVSMGDTRGKDCFWFIQAPVKFEFLLTLYAYMYFGNDFIYKPNFICDEAGIPYSHAPGNIGDIEIYNRDMYWLIEATLIRSKMQQVNNETVNLFRHVDTTKVGNKYLTLVAPYIHDDTRLIFNVASIITMLETEALVLYSDAQTTNEFVVELRNNHYFEEMQSKSKAFISNLRAKLNSMDIG
;
A
#
# COMPACT_ATOMS: atom_id res chain seq x y z
N TYR A 1 -4.61 -0.01 4.36
CA TYR A 1 -4.17 -0.14 5.75
C TYR A 1 -5.03 0.71 6.67
N GLY A 2 -5.08 2.02 6.50
CA GLY A 2 -5.80 2.92 7.42
C GLY A 2 -7.27 2.60 7.64
N ILE A 3 -7.97 1.98 6.68
CA ILE A 3 -9.39 1.65 6.83
C ILE A 3 -9.59 0.39 7.65
N LEU A 4 -8.79 -0.66 7.41
CA LEU A 4 -8.85 -1.88 8.23
C LEU A 4 -8.36 -1.59 9.66
N ASP A 5 -7.40 -0.71 9.82
CA ASP A 5 -6.87 -0.28 11.11
C ASP A 5 -7.88 0.57 11.88
N VAL A 6 -8.53 1.53 11.22
CA VAL A 6 -9.66 2.28 11.77
C VAL A 6 -10.81 1.33 12.16
N TYR A 7 -11.07 0.31 11.34
CA TYR A 7 -12.09 -0.69 11.65
C TYR A 7 -11.69 -1.59 12.79
N SER A 8 -10.44 -2.01 12.90
CA SER A 8 -9.98 -2.83 14.01
C SER A 8 -10.09 -2.09 15.33
N GLN A 9 -9.71 -0.81 15.37
CA GLN A 9 -9.84 0.03 16.56
C GLN A 9 -11.30 0.34 16.90
N LEU A 10 -12.12 0.71 15.93
CA LEU A 10 -13.55 0.92 16.12
C LEU A 10 -14.26 -0.36 16.59
N PHE A 11 -13.71 -1.52 16.27
CA PHE A 11 -14.23 -2.82 16.64
C PHE A 11 -13.76 -3.24 18.03
N LEU A 12 -12.51 -2.98 18.37
CA LEU A 12 -11.94 -3.24 19.70
C LEU A 12 -12.61 -2.38 20.77
N ASP A 13 -12.96 -1.13 20.44
CA ASP A 13 -13.60 -0.20 21.37
C ASP A 13 -15.12 -0.40 21.52
N ASP A 14 -15.68 -1.45 20.92
CA ASP A 14 -17.14 -1.76 20.93
C ASP A 14 -18.03 -0.63 20.38
N VAL A 15 -17.42 0.26 19.62
CA VAL A 15 -18.00 1.51 19.13
C VAL A 15 -19.11 1.28 18.10
N LEU A 16 -19.01 0.17 17.35
CA LEU A 16 -20.02 -0.27 16.39
C LEU A 16 -20.93 -1.36 17.00
N SER A 17 -21.32 -1.22 18.27
CA SER A 17 -22.33 -2.09 18.86
C SER A 17 -23.64 -2.01 18.07
N ALA A 18 -24.42 -3.10 18.06
CA ALA A 18 -25.71 -3.17 17.36
C ALA A 18 -26.65 -2.01 17.73
N GLU A 19 -26.52 -1.47 18.93
CA GLU A 19 -27.30 -0.33 19.42
C GLU A 19 -26.92 1.01 18.77
N LYS A 20 -25.63 1.22 18.51
CA LYS A 20 -25.13 2.41 17.80
C LYS A 20 -25.41 2.36 16.28
N LEU A 21 -25.43 1.17 15.69
CA LEU A 21 -25.82 0.95 14.30
C LEU A 21 -27.34 1.17 14.07
N LYS A 22 -28.17 1.09 15.09
CA LYS A 22 -29.63 1.36 14.97
C LYS A 22 -29.91 2.80 14.53
N ASN A 23 -29.02 3.73 14.78
CA ASN A 23 -29.18 5.11 14.39
C ASN A 23 -28.05 5.54 13.45
N ILE A 24 -28.29 5.41 12.14
CA ILE A 24 -27.32 5.78 11.09
C ILE A 24 -26.82 7.22 11.25
N LYS A 25 -27.66 8.14 11.75
CA LYS A 25 -27.28 9.52 11.95
C LYS A 25 -26.26 9.66 13.08
N ILE A 26 -26.51 8.99 14.21
CA ILE A 26 -25.56 8.96 15.35
C ILE A 26 -24.26 8.29 14.95
N THR A 27 -24.32 7.17 14.24
CA THR A 27 -23.12 6.48 13.74
C THR A 27 -22.32 7.36 12.80
N LYS A 28 -22.97 8.11 11.92
CA LYS A 28 -22.31 9.03 10.98
C LYS A 28 -21.66 10.20 11.70
N ASP A 29 -22.32 10.79 12.68
CA ASP A 29 -21.79 11.93 13.44
C ASP A 29 -20.67 11.47 14.39
N TYR A 30 -20.77 10.27 14.94
CA TYR A 30 -19.71 9.66 15.72
C TYR A 30 -18.47 9.36 14.88
N LEU A 31 -18.64 8.70 13.74
CA LEU A 31 -17.54 8.43 12.80
C LEU A 31 -16.90 9.70 12.28
N ARG A 32 -17.69 10.76 12.06
CA ARG A 32 -17.19 12.07 11.67
C ARG A 32 -16.36 12.70 12.78
N GLY A 33 -16.80 12.61 14.04
CA GLY A 33 -16.06 13.06 15.21
C GLY A 33 -14.75 12.29 15.36
N TRP A 34 -14.83 10.98 15.31
CA TRP A 34 -13.67 10.11 15.44
C TRP A 34 -12.65 10.31 14.30
N ILE A 35 -13.10 10.41 13.04
CA ILE A 35 -12.23 10.71 11.89
C ILE A 35 -11.60 12.10 12.05
N LYS A 36 -12.35 13.09 12.54
CA LYS A 36 -11.82 14.43 12.81
C LYS A 36 -10.71 14.41 13.87
N GLU A 37 -10.86 13.58 14.90
CA GLU A 37 -9.92 13.50 16.01
C GLU A 37 -8.69 12.64 15.70
N ASN A 38 -8.85 11.59 14.88
CA ASN A 38 -7.83 10.57 14.68
C ASN A 38 -7.24 10.53 13.26
N CYS A 39 -7.89 11.13 12.27
CA CYS A 39 -7.46 11.12 10.88
C CYS A 39 -7.32 12.55 10.36
N SER A 40 -6.17 13.16 10.52
CA SER A 40 -5.89 14.47 9.93
C SER A 40 -5.46 14.32 8.48
N HIS A 41 -6.40 14.17 7.56
CA HIS A 41 -6.09 14.29 6.15
C HIS A 41 -6.37 15.69 5.64
N ASN A 42 -5.34 16.34 5.20
CA ASN A 42 -5.19 17.47 4.27
C ASN A 42 -6.08 18.71 4.40
N ASN A 43 -7.17 18.63 5.00
CA ASN A 43 -8.03 19.71 5.43
C ASN A 43 -8.64 19.20 6.71
N GLU A 44 -8.70 19.95 7.72
CA GLU A 44 -9.19 19.72 9.09
C GLU A 44 -10.30 18.64 9.30
N TRP A 45 -10.69 17.89 8.26
CA TRP A 45 -11.93 17.09 8.21
C TRP A 45 -11.79 15.66 7.68
N GLY A 46 -10.61 15.20 7.26
CA GLY A 46 -10.35 13.83 6.79
C GLY A 46 -11.15 13.37 5.56
N PHE A 47 -12.43 13.72 5.48
CA PHE A 47 -13.30 13.49 4.34
C PHE A 47 -14.13 14.74 4.08
N PRO A 48 -13.79 15.56 3.08
CA PRO A 48 -14.68 16.64 2.64
C PRO A 48 -16.00 16.04 2.16
N THR A 49 -16.99 16.87 1.95
CA THR A 49 -18.34 16.51 1.52
C THR A 49 -18.44 15.18 0.76
N GLY A 50 -19.18 14.21 1.29
CA GLY A 50 -19.35 12.88 0.67
C GLY A 50 -18.66 11.71 1.40
N TYR A 51 -18.05 11.93 2.59
CA TYR A 51 -17.42 10.88 3.38
C TYR A 51 -18.33 9.67 3.62
N GLN A 52 -19.64 9.88 3.74
CA GLN A 52 -20.62 8.82 3.92
C GLN A 52 -20.68 7.86 2.73
N ALA A 53 -20.64 8.41 1.51
CA ALA A 53 -20.60 7.62 0.30
C ALA A 53 -19.27 6.88 0.13
N ALA A 54 -18.16 7.53 0.50
CA ALA A 54 -16.84 6.90 0.51
C ALA A 54 -16.80 5.74 1.51
N PHE A 55 -17.26 5.95 2.73
CA PHE A 55 -17.32 4.94 3.76
C PHE A 55 -18.17 3.71 3.35
N THR A 56 -19.36 3.94 2.84
CA THR A 56 -20.24 2.85 2.34
C THR A 56 -19.56 2.08 1.20
N ARG A 57 -18.80 2.77 0.34
CA ARG A 57 -18.07 2.14 -0.76
C ARG A 57 -16.93 1.26 -0.24
N TYR A 58 -16.21 1.70 0.78
CA TYR A 58 -15.16 0.91 1.41
C TYR A 58 -15.73 -0.33 2.10
N LEU A 59 -16.81 -0.18 2.88
CA LEU A 59 -17.51 -1.34 3.47
C LEU A 59 -17.91 -2.35 2.40
N LYS A 60 -18.54 -1.88 1.34
CA LYS A 60 -18.96 -2.74 0.24
C LYS A 60 -17.77 -3.49 -0.38
N THR A 61 -16.67 -2.81 -0.65
CA THR A 61 -15.46 -3.45 -1.22
C THR A 61 -14.91 -4.51 -0.27
N LEU A 62 -14.79 -4.21 1.02
CA LEU A 62 -14.32 -5.19 2.00
C LEU A 62 -15.25 -6.39 2.14
N SER A 63 -16.57 -6.17 2.05
CA SER A 63 -17.57 -7.26 2.05
C SER A 63 -17.49 -8.10 0.76
N GLU A 64 -17.30 -7.46 -0.39
CA GLU A 64 -17.15 -8.14 -1.69
C GLU A 64 -15.92 -9.07 -1.71
N PHE A 65 -14.86 -8.71 -1.00
CA PHE A 65 -13.66 -9.54 -0.83
C PHE A 65 -13.72 -10.45 0.42
N GLY A 66 -14.88 -10.56 1.08
CA GLY A 66 -15.07 -11.47 2.21
C GLY A 66 -14.26 -11.13 3.47
N PHE A 67 -13.74 -9.90 3.58
CA PHE A 67 -13.04 -9.49 4.79
C PHE A 67 -13.98 -9.18 5.94
N ILE A 68 -15.13 -8.61 5.65
CA ILE A 68 -16.12 -8.20 6.65
C ILE A 68 -17.54 -8.62 6.24
N TYR A 69 -18.38 -8.81 7.25
CA TYR A 69 -19.83 -8.87 7.08
C TYR A 69 -20.45 -7.68 7.80
N ALA A 70 -21.08 -6.80 7.03
CA ALA A 70 -21.61 -5.53 7.50
C ALA A 70 -23.08 -5.39 7.10
N GLN A 71 -23.98 -5.69 8.02
CA GLN A 71 -25.42 -5.54 7.83
C GLN A 71 -26.00 -4.43 8.69
N TYR A 72 -27.05 -3.81 8.19
CA TYR A 72 -27.81 -2.82 8.94
C TYR A 72 -28.36 -3.44 10.23
N ASN A 73 -28.18 -2.76 11.35
CA ASN A 73 -28.57 -3.23 12.69
C ASN A 73 -27.87 -4.49 13.21
N GLN A 74 -26.79 -4.93 12.59
CA GLN A 74 -25.98 -6.03 13.08
C GLN A 74 -24.59 -5.56 13.47
N ARG A 75 -23.93 -6.32 14.35
CA ARG A 75 -22.52 -6.10 14.69
C ARG A 75 -21.66 -6.47 13.48
N LEU A 76 -20.71 -5.60 13.14
CA LEU A 76 -19.71 -5.88 12.11
C LEU A 76 -18.93 -7.14 12.48
N LYS A 77 -18.80 -8.10 11.56
CA LYS A 77 -18.02 -9.32 11.76
C LYS A 77 -16.75 -9.26 10.91
N LEU A 78 -15.60 -9.58 11.49
CA LEU A 78 -14.36 -9.84 10.77
C LEU A 78 -14.24 -11.31 10.43
N SER A 79 -13.90 -11.63 9.20
CA SER A 79 -13.63 -13.00 8.78
C SER A 79 -12.32 -13.54 9.36
N PRO A 80 -12.08 -14.87 9.32
CA PRO A 80 -10.81 -15.45 9.70
C PRO A 80 -9.61 -14.86 8.94
N VAL A 81 -9.72 -14.65 7.62
CA VAL A 81 -8.65 -14.01 6.83
C VAL A 81 -8.42 -12.56 7.24
N ALA A 82 -9.48 -11.79 7.53
CA ALA A 82 -9.33 -10.43 8.03
C ALA A 82 -8.65 -10.37 9.40
N LYS A 83 -8.99 -11.30 10.29
CA LYS A 83 -8.33 -11.44 11.59
C LYS A 83 -6.85 -11.80 11.45
N ALA A 84 -6.50 -12.70 10.52
CA ALA A 84 -5.11 -13.04 10.22
C ALA A 84 -4.34 -11.80 9.75
N LEU A 85 -4.94 -10.97 8.88
CA LEU A 85 -4.35 -9.71 8.42
C LEU A 85 -4.17 -8.69 9.55
N VAL A 86 -5.20 -8.45 10.35
CA VAL A 86 -5.16 -7.48 11.46
C VAL A 86 -4.14 -7.88 12.54
N ASN A 87 -4.00 -9.19 12.78
CA ASN A 87 -3.04 -9.73 13.73
C ASN A 87 -1.61 -9.85 13.17
N GLY A 88 -1.37 -9.39 11.94
CA GLY A 88 -0.05 -9.45 11.31
C GLY A 88 0.43 -10.86 10.92
N LYS A 89 -0.47 -11.86 10.91
CA LYS A 89 -0.12 -13.22 10.46
C LYS A 89 0.11 -13.29 8.95
N ILE A 90 -0.63 -12.48 8.19
CA ILE A 90 -0.49 -12.32 6.75
C ILE A 90 -0.36 -10.84 6.40
N THR A 91 0.36 -10.56 5.32
CA THR A 91 0.49 -9.21 4.78
C THR A 91 -0.75 -8.80 4.00
N LEU A 92 -0.87 -7.50 3.69
CA LEU A 92 -1.94 -6.98 2.85
C LEU A 92 -1.92 -7.63 1.46
N SER A 93 -0.74 -7.81 0.89
CA SER A 93 -0.55 -8.45 -0.41
C SER A 93 -1.01 -9.91 -0.40
N GLU A 94 -0.62 -10.66 0.62
CA GLU A 94 -1.04 -12.07 0.78
C GLU A 94 -2.56 -12.18 0.96
N ALA A 95 -3.16 -11.30 1.76
CA ALA A 95 -4.61 -11.27 1.97
C ALA A 95 -5.37 -10.98 0.67
N PHE A 96 -4.91 -9.99 -0.12
CA PHE A 96 -5.54 -9.70 -1.41
C PHE A 96 -5.25 -10.75 -2.47
N ALA A 97 -4.08 -11.40 -2.44
CA ALA A 97 -3.79 -12.54 -3.30
C ALA A 97 -4.77 -13.70 -3.05
N LEU A 98 -4.95 -14.09 -1.77
CA LEU A 98 -5.93 -15.09 -1.37
C LEU A 98 -7.34 -14.74 -1.81
N GLN A 99 -7.80 -13.53 -1.49
CA GLN A 99 -9.17 -13.13 -1.74
C GLN A 99 -9.45 -12.88 -3.22
N SER A 100 -8.47 -12.46 -4.02
CA SER A 100 -8.61 -12.34 -5.47
C SER A 100 -8.81 -13.71 -6.13
N MET A 101 -8.13 -14.75 -5.67
CA MET A 101 -8.32 -16.11 -6.18
C MET A 101 -9.63 -16.75 -5.75
N ARG A 102 -10.34 -16.14 -4.80
CA ARG A 102 -11.67 -16.55 -4.33
C ARG A 102 -12.80 -15.63 -4.79
N TYR A 103 -12.42 -14.45 -5.35
CA TYR A 103 -13.39 -13.47 -5.81
C TYR A 103 -14.24 -13.99 -6.96
N TRP A 104 -15.54 -13.84 -6.83
CA TRP A 104 -16.50 -14.24 -7.86
C TRP A 104 -17.32 -13.04 -8.33
N ARG A 105 -17.42 -12.83 -9.64
CA ARG A 105 -18.18 -11.69 -10.18
C ARG A 105 -19.65 -11.79 -9.84
N MET A 106 -20.26 -12.96 -10.04
CA MET A 106 -21.64 -13.22 -9.59
C MET A 106 -21.63 -13.40 -8.07
N SER A 107 -22.09 -12.38 -7.36
CA SER A 107 -22.09 -12.35 -5.91
C SER A 107 -23.30 -11.57 -5.38
N PRO A 108 -23.68 -11.71 -4.09
CA PRO A 108 -24.80 -10.98 -3.50
C PRO A 108 -24.63 -9.45 -3.58
N TYR A 109 -23.37 -8.98 -3.69
CA TYR A 109 -23.05 -7.56 -3.78
C TYR A 109 -23.13 -7.01 -5.20
N ARG A 110 -23.10 -7.90 -6.21
CA ARG A 110 -23.14 -7.53 -7.63
C ARG A 110 -24.21 -8.35 -8.36
N ARG A 111 -25.21 -7.66 -8.84
CA ARG A 111 -26.27 -8.26 -9.66
C ARG A 111 -25.80 -8.40 -11.11
N VAL A 112 -24.79 -9.23 -11.36
CA VAL A 112 -24.28 -9.54 -12.69
C VAL A 112 -24.37 -11.05 -12.95
N LEU A 113 -24.55 -11.43 -14.20
CA LEU A 113 -24.70 -12.83 -14.59
C LEU A 113 -23.36 -13.53 -14.89
N ASN A 114 -22.26 -12.81 -14.80
CA ASN A 114 -20.92 -13.29 -15.12
C ASN A 114 -20.42 -14.24 -14.02
N ASP A 115 -20.51 -15.53 -14.27
CA ASP A 115 -20.23 -16.58 -13.29
C ASP A 115 -18.81 -17.13 -13.37
N PHE A 116 -17.80 -16.25 -13.16
CA PHE A 116 -16.40 -16.61 -13.16
C PHE A 116 -15.55 -15.75 -12.22
N ASN A 117 -14.33 -16.22 -11.91
CA ASN A 117 -13.35 -15.43 -11.18
C ASN A 117 -12.60 -14.50 -12.15
N PHE A 118 -12.82 -13.20 -12.00
CA PHE A 118 -12.19 -12.20 -12.87
C PHE A 118 -10.66 -12.16 -12.73
N PHE A 119 -10.11 -12.32 -11.53
CA PHE A 119 -8.66 -12.24 -11.31
C PHE A 119 -7.93 -13.46 -11.86
N GLU A 120 -8.54 -14.65 -11.77
CA GLU A 120 -8.03 -15.87 -12.42
C GLU A 120 -8.01 -15.68 -13.93
N PHE A 121 -9.13 -15.25 -14.51
CA PHE A 121 -9.27 -15.00 -15.95
C PHE A 121 -8.22 -14.00 -16.48
N ILE A 122 -8.06 -12.85 -15.80
CA ILE A 122 -7.15 -11.82 -16.29
C ILE A 122 -5.67 -12.24 -16.13
N MET A 123 -5.34 -12.95 -15.04
CA MET A 123 -4.00 -13.48 -14.85
C MET A 123 -3.64 -14.55 -15.88
N ASP A 124 -4.55 -15.47 -16.20
CA ASP A 124 -4.35 -16.45 -17.26
C ASP A 124 -4.16 -15.78 -18.61
N SER A 125 -4.92 -14.71 -18.90
CA SER A 125 -4.76 -13.92 -20.11
C SER A 125 -3.39 -13.23 -20.18
N ILE A 126 -2.89 -12.68 -19.07
CA ILE A 126 -1.56 -12.05 -18.99
C ILE A 126 -0.46 -13.10 -19.20
N ILE A 127 -0.60 -14.29 -18.60
CA ILE A 127 0.35 -15.40 -18.74
C ILE A 127 0.39 -15.88 -20.19
N GLU A 128 -0.76 -16.03 -20.82
CA GLU A 128 -0.84 -16.48 -22.21
C GLU A 128 -0.28 -15.44 -23.17
N LEU A 129 -0.55 -14.15 -22.98
CA LEU A 129 0.05 -13.07 -23.75
C LEU A 129 1.58 -13.06 -23.62
N LYS A 130 2.13 -13.32 -22.42
CA LYS A 130 3.57 -13.40 -22.22
C LYS A 130 4.20 -14.54 -23.04
N LYS A 131 3.55 -15.70 -23.10
CA LYS A 131 4.01 -16.83 -23.97
C LYS A 131 4.05 -16.44 -25.43
N ARG A 132 3.16 -15.55 -25.88
CA ARG A 132 3.13 -14.98 -27.24
C ARG A 132 4.10 -13.80 -27.42
N GLY A 133 4.89 -13.43 -26.41
CA GLY A 133 5.83 -12.30 -26.44
C GLY A 133 5.19 -10.93 -26.28
N HIS A 134 3.97 -10.86 -25.74
CA HIS A 134 3.19 -9.64 -25.56
C HIS A 134 2.91 -9.34 -24.09
N LYS A 135 2.56 -8.08 -23.79
CA LYS A 135 2.10 -7.61 -22.48
C LYS A 135 0.68 -7.10 -22.61
N LEU A 136 -0.12 -7.22 -21.54
CA LEU A 136 -1.48 -6.69 -21.50
C LEU A 136 -1.45 -5.20 -21.19
N SER A 137 -1.97 -4.36 -22.10
CA SER A 137 -2.11 -2.93 -21.81
C SER A 137 -3.30 -2.66 -20.87
N MET A 138 -3.26 -1.51 -20.17
CA MET A 138 -4.38 -1.09 -19.31
C MET A 138 -5.70 -0.95 -20.07
N ASN A 139 -5.67 -0.59 -21.36
CA ASN A 139 -6.87 -0.52 -22.18
C ASN A 139 -7.44 -1.90 -22.50
N GLN A 140 -6.58 -2.88 -22.75
CA GLN A 140 -6.98 -4.27 -22.93
C GLN A 140 -7.53 -4.85 -21.62
N PHE A 141 -6.89 -4.57 -20.49
CA PHE A 141 -7.41 -4.91 -19.16
C PHE A 141 -8.84 -4.37 -18.96
N ASN A 142 -9.08 -3.11 -19.33
CA ASN A 142 -10.40 -2.51 -19.24
C ASN A 142 -11.44 -3.21 -20.14
N VAL A 143 -11.05 -3.72 -21.31
CA VAL A 143 -11.93 -4.55 -22.15
C VAL A 143 -12.26 -5.86 -21.44
N GLY A 144 -11.29 -6.52 -20.82
CA GLY A 144 -11.50 -7.76 -20.06
C GLY A 144 -12.52 -7.65 -18.93
N LEU A 145 -12.69 -6.45 -18.33
CA LEU A 145 -13.72 -6.21 -17.32
C LEU A 145 -15.16 -6.47 -17.79
N PHE A 146 -15.37 -6.50 -19.10
CA PHE A 146 -16.67 -6.70 -19.72
C PHE A 146 -16.83 -8.10 -20.34
N SER A 147 -15.85 -9.00 -20.15
CA SER A 147 -16.01 -10.39 -20.58
C SER A 147 -17.24 -11.03 -19.93
N ASP A 148 -17.97 -11.85 -20.69
CA ASP A 148 -19.20 -12.51 -20.26
C ASP A 148 -18.93 -13.78 -19.46
N ASP A 149 -17.96 -14.58 -19.92
CA ASP A 149 -17.73 -15.95 -19.47
C ASP A 149 -16.31 -16.19 -18.91
N GLY A 150 -15.41 -15.20 -19.08
CA GLY A 150 -14.01 -15.34 -18.66
C GLY A 150 -13.21 -16.31 -19.55
N ASN A 151 -13.62 -16.53 -20.80
CA ASN A 151 -12.86 -17.34 -21.75
C ASN A 151 -11.63 -16.58 -22.23
N VAL A 152 -10.45 -17.14 -21.94
CA VAL A 152 -9.14 -16.52 -22.27
C VAL A 152 -8.91 -16.47 -23.78
N ASP A 153 -9.18 -17.55 -24.48
CA ASP A 153 -8.90 -17.64 -25.91
C ASP A 153 -9.78 -16.66 -26.71
N ASP A 154 -11.09 -16.62 -26.42
CA ASP A 154 -12.03 -15.70 -27.04
C ASP A 154 -11.66 -14.23 -26.76
N PHE A 155 -11.19 -13.97 -25.54
CA PHE A 155 -10.74 -12.63 -25.17
C PHE A 155 -9.49 -12.20 -25.92
N LEU A 156 -8.49 -13.09 -26.05
CA LEU A 156 -7.25 -12.78 -26.76
C LEU A 156 -7.49 -12.63 -28.26
N GLU A 157 -8.32 -13.47 -28.86
CA GLU A 157 -8.74 -13.34 -30.27
C GLU A 157 -9.44 -11.98 -30.50
N LEU A 158 -10.35 -11.59 -29.60
CA LEU A 158 -11.01 -10.28 -29.65
C LEU A 158 -10.01 -9.11 -29.64
N LEU A 159 -8.97 -9.20 -28.81
CA LEU A 159 -7.95 -8.16 -28.72
C LEU A 159 -7.10 -8.08 -30.00
N GLU A 160 -6.73 -9.24 -30.57
CA GLU A 160 -5.93 -9.35 -31.80
C GLU A 160 -6.70 -8.82 -33.02
N GLU A 161 -7.93 -9.27 -33.23
CA GLU A 161 -8.80 -8.84 -34.34
C GLU A 161 -9.03 -7.33 -34.33
N ASN A 162 -9.25 -6.76 -33.18
CA ASN A 162 -9.56 -5.34 -33.02
C ASN A 162 -8.31 -4.46 -32.85
N LYS A 163 -7.10 -5.05 -32.79
CA LYS A 163 -5.83 -4.30 -32.62
C LYS A 163 -5.92 -3.26 -31.51
N ILE A 164 -6.42 -3.68 -30.35
CA ILE A 164 -6.54 -2.81 -29.19
C ILE A 164 -5.13 -2.54 -28.63
N GLY A 165 -4.73 -1.29 -28.68
CA GLY A 165 -3.44 -0.82 -28.16
C GLY A 165 -3.62 0.24 -27.08
N SER A 166 -2.95 1.38 -27.24
CA SER A 166 -3.01 2.52 -26.32
C SER A 166 -4.24 3.42 -26.50
N ASP A 167 -5.05 3.21 -27.54
CA ASP A 167 -6.23 4.00 -27.85
C ASP A 167 -7.43 3.59 -26.99
N ILE A 168 -7.72 4.38 -25.96
CA ILE A 168 -8.82 4.12 -25.04
C ILE A 168 -10.20 4.27 -25.70
N ASP A 169 -10.34 5.15 -26.69
CA ASP A 169 -11.61 5.38 -27.38
C ASP A 169 -11.96 4.18 -28.24
N LYS A 170 -10.94 3.53 -28.82
CA LYS A 170 -11.09 2.29 -29.56
C LYS A 170 -11.53 1.15 -28.65
N ALA A 171 -10.88 0.99 -27.48
CA ALA A 171 -11.26 0.00 -26.48
C ALA A 171 -12.69 0.22 -25.97
N TYR A 172 -13.08 1.46 -25.72
CA TYR A 172 -14.43 1.79 -25.28
C TYR A 172 -15.49 1.53 -26.37
N LYS A 173 -15.19 1.84 -27.63
CA LYS A 173 -16.08 1.54 -28.75
C LYS A 173 -16.29 0.05 -28.92
N LEU A 174 -15.23 -0.75 -28.79
CA LEU A 174 -15.30 -2.21 -28.83
C LEU A 174 -16.24 -2.74 -27.75
N VAL A 175 -16.03 -2.34 -26.50
CA VAL A 175 -16.89 -2.74 -25.38
C VAL A 175 -18.33 -2.34 -25.60
N LYS A 176 -18.58 -1.12 -26.09
CA LYS A 176 -19.93 -0.64 -26.39
C LYS A 176 -20.61 -1.46 -27.50
N ASN A 177 -19.89 -1.87 -28.52
CA ASN A 177 -20.45 -2.61 -29.64
C ASN A 177 -20.72 -4.07 -29.29
N LYS A 178 -19.79 -4.73 -28.58
CA LYS A 178 -19.91 -6.17 -28.24
C LYS A 178 -20.78 -6.39 -26.99
N TYR A 179 -20.65 -5.55 -25.99
CA TYR A 179 -21.25 -5.73 -24.67
C TYR A 179 -22.24 -4.60 -24.28
N GLY A 180 -22.80 -3.90 -25.26
CA GLY A 180 -23.58 -2.66 -25.06
C GLY A 180 -24.73 -2.76 -24.06
N GLU A 181 -25.34 -3.92 -23.93
CA GLU A 181 -26.41 -4.17 -22.95
C GLU A 181 -25.89 -4.35 -21.53
N GLN A 182 -24.66 -4.81 -21.35
CA GLN A 182 -24.02 -5.00 -20.04
C GLN A 182 -23.43 -3.72 -19.48
N VAL A 183 -23.12 -2.77 -20.32
CA VAL A 183 -22.66 -1.45 -19.86
C VAL A 183 -23.82 -0.77 -19.15
N PRO A 184 -23.72 -0.50 -17.83
CA PRO A 184 -24.84 0.00 -17.05
C PRO A 184 -25.52 1.19 -17.70
N ASN A 185 -26.83 1.08 -17.89
CA ASN A 185 -27.67 2.11 -18.54
C ASN A 185 -27.73 3.45 -17.77
N HIS A 186 -27.07 3.55 -16.62
CA HIS A 186 -27.20 4.66 -15.69
C HIS A 186 -26.35 5.88 -16.01
N ALA A 187 -25.52 5.86 -17.05
CA ALA A 187 -24.70 7.00 -17.37
C ALA A 187 -24.93 7.49 -18.78
N LYS A 188 -25.19 8.77 -18.94
CA LYS A 188 -25.08 9.47 -20.22
C LYS A 188 -23.70 9.25 -20.81
N ILE A 189 -23.56 9.20 -22.13
CA ILE A 189 -22.37 8.76 -22.87
C ILE A 189 -21.04 9.32 -22.33
N ALA A 190 -20.97 10.59 -21.97
CA ALA A 190 -19.77 11.22 -21.39
C ALA A 190 -19.38 10.66 -20.01
N LYS A 191 -20.35 10.17 -19.22
CA LYS A 191 -20.11 9.53 -17.92
C LYS A 191 -19.75 8.05 -18.06
N LYS A 192 -20.09 7.40 -19.17
CA LYS A 192 -19.77 5.99 -19.41
C LYS A 192 -18.28 5.77 -19.68
N GLU A 193 -17.64 6.68 -20.40
CA GLU A 193 -16.20 6.64 -20.65
C GLU A 193 -15.40 6.82 -19.34
N SER A 194 -15.80 7.80 -18.54
CA SER A 194 -15.24 7.99 -17.19
C SER A 194 -15.44 6.74 -16.31
N ALA A 195 -16.64 6.13 -16.33
CA ALA A 195 -16.90 4.91 -15.59
C ALA A 195 -16.05 3.71 -16.06
N PHE A 196 -15.80 3.60 -17.37
CA PHE A 196 -14.91 2.60 -17.95
C PHE A 196 -13.49 2.73 -17.43
N ARG A 197 -12.96 3.95 -17.38
CA ARG A 197 -11.63 4.24 -16.82
C ARG A 197 -11.57 4.05 -15.31
N ASP A 198 -12.52 4.59 -14.58
CA ASP A 198 -12.53 4.59 -13.10
C ASP A 198 -12.72 3.16 -12.55
N TYR A 199 -13.56 2.37 -13.20
CA TYR A 199 -13.78 0.97 -12.83
C TYR A 199 -12.51 0.14 -13.03
N GLY A 200 -11.88 0.31 -14.19
CA GLY A 200 -10.61 -0.34 -14.50
C GLY A 200 -9.54 -0.02 -13.49
N ASN A 201 -9.38 1.24 -13.14
CA ASN A 201 -8.40 1.67 -12.14
C ASN A 201 -8.65 1.03 -10.76
N THR A 202 -9.90 0.89 -10.34
CA THR A 202 -10.22 0.29 -9.04
C THR A 202 -9.83 -1.19 -9.00
N VAL A 203 -10.22 -1.95 -10.01
CA VAL A 203 -9.91 -3.40 -10.09
C VAL A 203 -8.43 -3.64 -10.32
N PHE A 204 -7.79 -2.81 -11.14
CA PHE A 204 -6.34 -2.84 -11.36
C PHE A 204 -5.55 -2.65 -10.06
N ARG A 205 -5.97 -1.72 -9.18
CA ARG A 205 -5.32 -1.52 -7.88
C ARG A 205 -5.40 -2.76 -6.99
N VAL A 206 -6.50 -3.50 -7.05
CA VAL A 206 -6.61 -4.78 -6.34
C VAL A 206 -5.64 -5.80 -6.94
N LEU A 207 -5.59 -5.93 -8.27
CA LEU A 207 -4.63 -6.82 -8.92
C LEU A 207 -3.18 -6.45 -8.58
N GLN A 208 -2.86 -5.16 -8.56
CA GLN A 208 -1.54 -4.69 -8.14
C GLN A 208 -1.21 -5.10 -6.70
N LEU A 209 -2.16 -4.97 -5.77
CA LEU A 209 -1.97 -5.37 -4.36
C LEU A 209 -1.65 -6.86 -4.20
N THR A 210 -2.10 -7.71 -5.11
CA THR A 210 -1.76 -9.15 -5.07
C THR A 210 -0.28 -9.42 -5.31
N GLY A 211 0.42 -8.49 -5.98
CA GLY A 211 1.78 -8.66 -6.44
C GLY A 211 1.93 -9.66 -7.60
N PHE A 212 0.84 -10.17 -8.17
CA PHE A 212 0.90 -11.16 -9.27
C PHE A 212 1.39 -10.58 -10.60
N VAL A 213 1.39 -9.26 -10.72
CA VAL A 213 1.77 -8.56 -11.95
C VAL A 213 2.95 -7.64 -11.74
N THR A 214 3.83 -7.60 -12.72
CA THR A 214 4.85 -6.58 -12.92
C THR A 214 4.28 -5.49 -13.81
N ILE A 215 4.57 -4.24 -13.50
CA ILE A 215 4.04 -3.08 -14.20
C ILE A 215 5.17 -2.32 -14.87
N ASP A 216 5.08 -2.17 -16.20
CA ASP A 216 5.90 -1.25 -16.97
C ASP A 216 5.08 -0.02 -17.38
N TYR A 217 5.75 1.13 -17.39
CA TYR A 217 5.14 2.37 -17.86
C TYR A 217 6.03 3.06 -18.91
N ASN A 218 5.55 3.08 -20.14
CA ASN A 218 6.16 3.82 -21.26
C ASN A 218 5.16 4.77 -21.93
N GLY A 219 4.41 5.51 -21.11
CA GLY A 219 3.25 6.31 -21.55
C GLY A 219 1.92 5.55 -21.45
N VAL A 220 1.95 4.23 -21.45
CA VAL A 220 0.82 3.33 -21.19
C VAL A 220 1.26 2.29 -20.15
N LEU A 221 0.38 1.92 -19.22
CA LEU A 221 0.65 0.80 -18.33
C LEU A 221 0.56 -0.53 -19.09
N LEU A 222 1.60 -1.33 -18.96
CA LEU A 222 1.72 -2.66 -19.52
C LEU A 222 1.92 -3.66 -18.38
N LEU A 223 1.14 -4.73 -18.40
CA LEU A 223 1.13 -5.78 -17.38
C LEU A 223 1.77 -7.04 -17.91
N SER A 224 2.64 -7.63 -17.11
CA SER A 224 3.19 -8.98 -17.29
C SER A 224 3.11 -9.77 -15.99
N PRO A 225 3.18 -11.11 -15.99
CA PRO A 225 3.20 -11.87 -14.75
C PRO A 225 4.47 -11.53 -13.96
N ASN A 226 4.34 -11.36 -12.65
CA ASN A 226 5.49 -11.27 -11.73
C ASN A 226 6.06 -12.68 -11.52
N GLU A 227 7.25 -12.95 -12.07
CA GLU A 227 7.88 -14.26 -12.00
C GLU A 227 8.14 -14.72 -10.56
N ASN A 228 8.38 -13.78 -9.65
CA ASN A 228 8.61 -14.11 -8.25
C ASN A 228 7.35 -14.66 -7.56
N ARG A 229 6.15 -14.31 -8.06
CA ARG A 229 4.87 -14.71 -7.46
C ARG A 229 4.04 -15.67 -8.30
N ILE A 230 4.51 -16.06 -9.49
CA ILE A 230 3.75 -16.95 -10.37
C ILE A 230 3.50 -18.33 -9.72
N ASN A 231 4.45 -18.82 -8.93
CA ASN A 231 4.28 -20.09 -8.23
C ASN A 231 3.25 -19.97 -7.09
N PHE A 232 3.17 -18.82 -6.42
CA PHE A 232 2.13 -18.55 -5.42
C PHE A 232 0.75 -18.45 -6.07
N TYR A 233 0.65 -17.74 -7.19
CA TYR A 233 -0.57 -17.71 -8.00
C TYR A 233 -1.04 -19.12 -8.36
N ASN A 234 -0.14 -19.95 -8.92
CA ASN A 234 -0.46 -21.32 -9.31
C ASN A 234 -0.90 -22.20 -8.15
N ALA A 235 -0.27 -22.05 -6.98
CA ALA A 235 -0.64 -22.79 -5.77
C ALA A 235 -2.03 -22.42 -5.27
N LEU A 236 -2.37 -21.12 -5.29
CA LEU A 236 -3.72 -20.66 -4.93
C LEU A 236 -4.76 -21.10 -5.96
N LYS A 237 -4.43 -21.03 -7.25
CA LYS A 237 -5.32 -21.50 -8.33
C LYS A 237 -5.60 -22.99 -8.22
N ALA A 238 -4.60 -23.79 -7.83
CA ALA A 238 -4.75 -25.24 -7.64
C ALA A 238 -5.74 -25.62 -6.53
N GLN A 239 -6.05 -24.71 -5.60
CA GLN A 239 -7.12 -24.90 -4.61
C GLN A 239 -8.50 -25.00 -5.25
N ASN A 240 -8.64 -24.61 -6.52
CA ASN A 240 -9.86 -24.70 -7.32
C ASN A 240 -11.10 -24.21 -6.56
N PHE A 241 -10.96 -23.08 -5.84
CA PHE A 241 -12.05 -22.51 -5.07
C PHE A 241 -13.27 -22.22 -5.95
N ARG A 242 -14.44 -22.67 -5.53
CA ARG A 242 -15.70 -22.39 -6.21
C ARG A 242 -16.74 -21.96 -5.15
N ILE A 243 -17.40 -20.88 -5.45
CA ILE A 243 -18.48 -20.39 -4.62
C ILE A 243 -19.75 -21.22 -4.87
N THR A 244 -20.48 -21.57 -3.80
CA THR A 244 -21.73 -22.30 -3.94
C THR A 244 -22.85 -21.41 -4.48
N SER A 245 -23.84 -22.00 -5.13
CA SER A 245 -25.01 -21.27 -5.62
C SER A 245 -25.73 -20.51 -4.52
N GLU A 246 -25.79 -21.09 -3.32
CA GLU A 246 -26.38 -20.47 -2.16
C GLU A 246 -25.63 -19.22 -1.69
N ALA A 247 -24.32 -19.27 -1.67
CA ALA A 247 -23.49 -18.13 -1.30
C ALA A 247 -23.49 -17.01 -2.35
N LYS A 248 -23.83 -17.31 -3.61
CA LYS A 248 -24.00 -16.26 -4.64
C LYS A 248 -25.23 -15.36 -4.39
N GLU A 249 -26.18 -15.83 -3.59
CA GLU A 249 -27.42 -15.12 -3.28
C GLU A 249 -27.51 -14.62 -1.84
N ASP A 250 -26.70 -15.19 -0.92
CA ASP A 250 -26.70 -14.90 0.50
C ASP A 250 -25.39 -14.27 0.95
N GLU A 251 -25.45 -13.04 1.48
CA GLU A 251 -24.25 -12.27 1.88
C GLU A 251 -23.52 -12.91 3.07
N GLU A 252 -24.21 -13.56 4.01
CA GLU A 252 -23.55 -14.19 5.16
C GLU A 252 -22.83 -15.46 4.74
N LYS A 253 -23.43 -16.29 3.92
CA LYS A 253 -22.80 -17.49 3.36
C LYS A 253 -21.63 -17.15 2.43
N TYR A 254 -21.78 -16.09 1.65
CA TYR A 254 -20.70 -15.55 0.84
C TYR A 254 -19.51 -15.14 1.71
N PHE A 255 -19.76 -14.38 2.77
CA PHE A 255 -18.76 -13.97 3.73
C PHE A 255 -18.08 -15.16 4.41
N GLU A 256 -18.84 -16.18 4.83
CA GLU A 256 -18.28 -17.37 5.47
C GLU A 256 -17.38 -18.16 4.54
N GLN A 257 -17.76 -18.33 3.27
CA GLN A 257 -16.97 -19.06 2.29
C GLN A 257 -15.71 -18.29 1.88
N LEU A 258 -15.84 -17.03 1.49
CA LEU A 258 -14.67 -16.23 1.08
C LEU A 258 -13.73 -15.94 2.24
N GLY A 259 -14.28 -15.69 3.41
CA GLY A 259 -13.53 -15.28 4.59
C GLY A 259 -12.83 -16.42 5.33
N ALA A 260 -13.06 -17.68 4.92
CA ALA A 260 -12.41 -18.84 5.54
C ALA A 260 -10.88 -18.76 5.40
N TYR A 261 -10.17 -19.11 6.47
CA TYR A 261 -8.72 -19.18 6.53
C TYR A 261 -8.32 -20.29 7.48
N ASP A 262 -7.85 -21.36 6.94
CA ASP A 262 -7.48 -22.58 7.65
C ASP A 262 -5.96 -22.83 7.62
N SER A 263 -5.53 -23.92 8.23
CA SER A 263 -4.11 -24.29 8.30
C SER A 263 -3.51 -24.64 6.94
N GLU A 264 -4.31 -25.12 5.97
CA GLU A 264 -3.82 -25.45 4.64
C GLU A 264 -3.46 -24.16 3.89
N LEU A 265 -4.33 -23.17 3.92
CA LEU A 265 -4.07 -21.86 3.32
C LEU A 265 -2.93 -21.12 4.02
N GLU A 266 -2.86 -21.21 5.36
CA GLU A 266 -1.74 -20.64 6.11
C GLU A 266 -0.42 -21.27 5.68
N ASN A 267 -0.36 -22.59 5.51
CA ASN A 267 0.83 -23.29 5.04
C ASN A 267 1.22 -22.86 3.60
N ILE A 268 0.26 -22.68 2.71
CA ILE A 268 0.52 -22.18 1.36
C ILE A 268 1.16 -20.79 1.46
N VAL A 269 0.54 -19.85 2.17
CA VAL A 269 1.05 -18.47 2.31
C VAL A 269 2.47 -18.47 2.87
N VAL A 270 2.71 -19.16 3.98
CA VAL A 270 4.03 -19.22 4.63
C VAL A 270 5.08 -19.83 3.69
N SER A 271 4.76 -20.92 2.99
CA SER A 271 5.72 -21.61 2.12
C SER A 271 6.17 -20.77 0.93
N TYR A 272 5.38 -19.80 0.49
CA TYR A 272 5.74 -18.89 -0.60
C TYR A 272 6.34 -17.58 -0.11
N ARG A 273 6.01 -17.13 1.10
CA ARG A 273 6.65 -15.98 1.74
C ARG A 273 8.16 -16.16 1.86
N ASP A 274 8.60 -17.30 2.36
CA ASP A 274 10.01 -17.60 2.54
C ASP A 274 10.81 -17.67 1.22
N LYS A 275 10.14 -17.89 0.10
CA LYS A 275 10.76 -17.95 -1.23
C LYS A 275 10.84 -16.57 -1.91
N GLU A 276 10.08 -15.60 -1.44
CA GLU A 276 10.03 -14.25 -1.99
C GLU A 276 11.08 -13.30 -1.38
N ASP A 277 11.92 -13.81 -0.48
CA ASP A 277 12.98 -13.02 0.16
C ASP A 277 14.05 -12.65 -0.88
N HIS A 278 13.88 -11.48 -1.48
CA HIS A 278 14.83 -10.90 -2.41
C HIS A 278 16.09 -10.51 -1.67
N SER A 279 17.22 -11.04 -2.09
CA SER A 279 18.48 -10.63 -1.48
C SER A 279 18.66 -9.11 -1.64
N THR A 280 19.03 -8.45 -0.55
CA THR A 280 19.35 -7.01 -0.52
C THR A 280 20.37 -6.66 -1.62
N ALA A 281 21.29 -7.58 -1.93
CA ALA A 281 22.28 -7.44 -2.98
C ALA A 281 21.65 -7.37 -4.38
N GLU A 282 20.56 -8.08 -4.63
CA GLU A 282 19.84 -8.03 -5.91
C GLU A 282 19.08 -6.72 -6.07
N TYR A 283 18.45 -6.24 -5.01
CA TYR A 283 17.74 -4.96 -5.05
C TYR A 283 18.69 -3.79 -5.35
N ASN A 284 19.87 -3.77 -4.73
CA ASN A 284 20.86 -2.71 -4.97
C ASN A 284 21.33 -2.64 -6.43
N LYS A 285 21.34 -3.75 -7.16
CA LYS A 285 21.62 -3.76 -8.60
C LYS A 285 20.48 -3.17 -9.43
N LYS A 286 19.25 -3.27 -8.95
CA LYS A 286 18.06 -2.75 -9.66
C LYS A 286 17.89 -1.25 -9.54
N ILE A 287 18.38 -0.62 -8.46
CA ILE A 287 18.24 0.83 -8.27
C ILE A 287 18.77 1.64 -9.46
N PRO A 288 20.02 1.44 -9.94
CA PRO A 288 20.52 2.15 -11.13
C PRO A 288 19.70 1.86 -12.40
N GLU A 289 19.21 0.62 -12.55
CA GLU A 289 18.39 0.23 -13.70
C GLU A 289 17.05 0.96 -13.69
N ILE A 290 16.39 1.06 -12.52
CA ILE A 290 15.15 1.82 -12.33
C ILE A 290 15.38 3.30 -12.68
N ILE A 291 16.42 3.90 -12.12
CA ILE A 291 16.78 5.29 -12.37
C ILE A 291 16.97 5.56 -13.86
N SER A 292 17.72 4.70 -14.54
CA SER A 292 17.98 4.81 -15.98
C SER A 292 16.71 4.59 -16.81
N SER A 293 15.95 3.54 -16.53
CA SER A 293 14.77 3.15 -17.32
C SER A 293 13.65 4.18 -17.27
N TYR A 294 13.51 4.86 -16.12
CA TYR A 294 12.51 5.91 -15.94
C TYR A 294 13.06 7.33 -16.16
N GLY A 295 14.33 7.46 -16.56
CA GLY A 295 14.98 8.76 -16.80
C GLY A 295 14.97 9.67 -15.58
N LEU A 296 15.14 9.10 -14.37
CA LEU A 296 15.06 9.84 -13.13
C LEU A 296 16.31 10.66 -12.87
N ASN A 297 16.09 11.82 -12.25
CA ASN A 297 17.16 12.65 -11.69
C ASN A 297 16.72 13.17 -10.32
N LYS A 298 17.63 13.83 -9.61
CA LYS A 298 17.38 14.38 -8.26
C LYS A 298 16.13 15.26 -8.20
N ASP A 299 15.99 16.17 -9.16
CA ASP A 299 14.88 17.13 -9.18
C ASP A 299 13.52 16.47 -9.41
N LEU A 300 13.46 15.46 -10.29
CA LEU A 300 12.21 14.72 -10.55
C LEU A 300 11.78 13.90 -9.33
N ILE A 301 12.72 13.22 -8.67
CA ILE A 301 12.41 12.44 -7.47
C ILE A 301 11.98 13.38 -6.34
N GLU A 302 12.65 14.48 -6.15
CA GLU A 302 12.29 15.49 -5.15
C GLU A 302 10.90 16.07 -5.36
N GLN A 303 10.58 16.48 -6.58
CA GLN A 303 9.24 16.94 -6.92
C GLN A 303 8.17 15.87 -6.64
N ALA A 304 8.47 14.62 -6.95
CA ALA A 304 7.57 13.50 -6.67
C ALA A 304 7.40 13.27 -5.17
N LEU A 305 8.48 13.33 -4.37
CA LEU A 305 8.45 13.25 -2.90
C LEU A 305 7.56 14.34 -2.30
N ILE A 306 7.78 15.60 -2.69
CA ILE A 306 6.98 16.72 -2.19
C ILE A 306 5.51 16.56 -2.57
N LYS A 307 5.20 16.19 -3.82
CA LYS A 307 3.82 15.95 -4.27
C LYS A 307 3.14 14.85 -3.46
N VAL A 308 3.81 13.72 -3.28
CA VAL A 308 3.25 12.60 -2.49
C VAL A 308 3.00 13.03 -1.05
N SER A 309 3.97 13.71 -0.43
CA SER A 309 3.84 14.19 0.95
C SER A 309 2.69 15.20 1.12
N MET A 310 2.43 16.02 0.11
CA MET A 310 1.30 16.96 0.12
C MET A 310 -0.05 16.28 -0.16
N GLY A 311 -0.06 15.00 -0.55
CA GLY A 311 -1.26 14.31 -1.02
C GLY A 311 -1.75 14.84 -2.38
N ASP A 312 -0.89 15.49 -3.14
CA ASP A 312 -1.22 15.96 -4.48
C ASP A 312 -1.18 14.82 -5.48
N THR A 313 -2.34 14.35 -5.85
CA THR A 313 -2.54 13.29 -6.86
C THR A 313 -2.73 13.85 -8.27
N ARG A 314 -2.66 15.17 -8.45
CA ARG A 314 -2.80 15.83 -9.74
C ARG A 314 -1.52 15.68 -10.56
N GLY A 315 -1.69 15.31 -11.80
CA GLY A 315 -0.56 15.04 -12.70
C GLY A 315 -0.05 13.61 -12.56
N LYS A 316 0.41 13.06 -13.66
CA LYS A 316 0.98 11.71 -13.71
C LYS A 316 2.50 11.84 -13.61
N ASP A 317 3.06 11.58 -12.43
CA ASP A 317 4.48 11.22 -12.37
C ASP A 317 4.67 9.79 -12.92
N CYS A 318 5.91 9.39 -13.17
CA CYS A 318 6.22 8.06 -13.72
C CYS A 318 5.77 6.90 -12.83
N PHE A 319 5.51 7.15 -11.54
CA PHE A 319 5.07 6.16 -10.55
C PHE A 319 3.64 6.42 -10.02
N TRP A 320 2.80 7.10 -10.80
CA TRP A 320 1.43 7.43 -10.41
C TRP A 320 0.58 6.20 -10.06
N PHE A 321 0.94 5.03 -10.56
CA PHE A 321 0.27 3.76 -10.32
C PHE A 321 0.63 3.12 -8.96
N ILE A 322 1.74 3.52 -8.31
CA ILE A 322 2.12 3.05 -6.98
C ILE A 322 1.28 3.78 -5.92
N GLN A 323 0.83 3.06 -4.91
CA GLN A 323 0.10 3.65 -3.78
C GLN A 323 0.96 4.64 -3.00
N ALA A 324 0.35 5.75 -2.56
CA ALA A 324 1.07 6.89 -2.01
C ALA A 324 2.05 6.54 -0.87
N PRO A 325 1.69 5.75 0.17
CA PRO A 325 2.65 5.43 1.22
C PRO A 325 3.85 4.62 0.69
N VAL A 326 3.59 3.53 -0.03
CA VAL A 326 4.66 2.69 -0.61
C VAL A 326 5.53 3.48 -1.60
N LYS A 327 4.90 4.37 -2.40
CA LYS A 327 5.63 5.27 -3.28
C LYS A 327 6.53 6.23 -2.51
N PHE A 328 6.10 6.68 -1.34
CA PHE A 328 6.90 7.57 -0.49
C PHE A 328 8.17 6.87 -0.01
N GLU A 329 8.07 5.67 0.54
CA GLU A 329 9.19 4.81 0.92
C GLU A 329 10.14 4.55 -0.28
N PHE A 330 9.57 4.20 -1.42
CA PHE A 330 10.32 3.96 -2.65
C PHE A 330 11.11 5.17 -3.13
N LEU A 331 10.46 6.33 -3.21
CA LEU A 331 11.11 7.56 -3.63
C LEU A 331 12.20 8.02 -2.64
N LEU A 332 12.02 7.83 -1.33
CA LEU A 332 13.04 8.09 -0.32
C LEU A 332 14.26 7.20 -0.53
N THR A 333 14.05 5.91 -0.85
CA THR A 333 15.15 4.98 -1.17
C THR A 333 15.95 5.45 -2.40
N LEU A 334 15.24 5.78 -3.48
CA LEU A 334 15.88 6.28 -4.70
C LEU A 334 16.61 7.63 -4.47
N TYR A 335 16.01 8.51 -3.69
CA TYR A 335 16.58 9.81 -3.37
C TYR A 335 17.86 9.68 -2.55
N ALA A 336 17.85 8.83 -1.53
CA ALA A 336 19.05 8.52 -0.76
C ALA A 336 20.17 7.95 -1.65
N TYR A 337 19.82 7.01 -2.55
CA TYR A 337 20.79 6.47 -3.50
C TYR A 337 21.40 7.54 -4.42
N MET A 338 20.61 8.51 -4.86
CA MET A 338 21.12 9.62 -5.70
C MET A 338 22.18 10.49 -5.02
N TYR A 339 22.22 10.47 -3.67
CA TYR A 339 23.20 11.25 -2.90
C TYR A 339 24.39 10.42 -2.45
N PHE A 340 24.18 9.18 -2.03
CA PHE A 340 25.22 8.35 -1.44
C PHE A 340 25.78 7.27 -2.39
N GLY A 341 25.09 7.01 -3.49
CA GLY A 341 25.57 6.08 -4.53
C GLY A 341 25.82 4.66 -4.01
N ASN A 342 26.83 4.01 -4.58
CA ASN A 342 27.17 2.62 -4.29
C ASN A 342 28.01 2.40 -3.02
N ASP A 343 28.32 3.45 -2.26
CA ASP A 343 29.09 3.35 -1.02
C ASP A 343 28.27 2.75 0.13
N PHE A 344 26.96 2.64 -0.06
CA PHE A 344 26.00 2.08 0.88
C PHE A 344 25.21 0.92 0.30
N ILE A 345 24.72 0.07 1.21
CA ILE A 345 23.75 -0.97 0.92
C ILE A 345 22.37 -0.43 1.30
N TYR A 346 21.44 -0.50 0.38
CA TYR A 346 20.05 -0.08 0.54
C TYR A 346 19.18 -1.33 0.69
N LYS A 347 18.48 -1.41 1.80
CA LYS A 347 17.55 -2.49 2.12
C LYS A 347 16.19 -1.89 2.45
N PRO A 348 15.40 -1.50 1.45
CA PRO A 348 14.00 -1.19 1.69
C PRO A 348 13.28 -2.49 2.05
N ASN A 349 12.34 -2.40 2.97
CA ASN A 349 11.57 -3.55 3.43
C ASN A 349 10.18 -3.64 2.77
N PHE A 350 9.84 -2.72 1.86
CA PHE A 350 8.67 -2.88 1.01
C PHE A 350 8.80 -4.10 0.08
N ILE A 351 7.68 -4.69 -0.28
CA ILE A 351 7.66 -5.84 -1.18
C ILE A 351 7.59 -5.32 -2.63
N CYS A 352 8.50 -5.80 -3.47
CA CYS A 352 8.61 -5.38 -4.86
C CYS A 352 8.54 -6.57 -5.84
N ASP A 353 8.25 -6.25 -7.11
CA ASP A 353 8.31 -7.19 -8.21
C ASP A 353 9.76 -7.46 -8.68
N GLU A 354 9.93 -8.29 -9.71
CA GLU A 354 11.24 -8.62 -10.27
C GLU A 354 11.98 -7.42 -10.87
N ALA A 355 11.27 -6.35 -11.24
CA ALA A 355 11.87 -5.11 -11.70
C ALA A 355 12.29 -4.17 -10.55
N GLY A 356 11.96 -4.51 -9.30
CA GLY A 356 12.21 -3.71 -8.12
C GLY A 356 11.16 -2.61 -7.90
N ILE A 357 10.03 -2.67 -8.59
CA ILE A 357 8.92 -1.73 -8.41
C ILE A 357 8.03 -2.22 -7.26
N PRO A 358 7.79 -1.41 -6.23
CA PRO A 358 7.05 -1.85 -5.06
C PRO A 358 5.55 -1.96 -5.31
N TYR A 359 4.93 -2.95 -4.69
CA TYR A 359 3.49 -3.16 -4.71
C TYR A 359 2.85 -3.28 -3.32
N SER A 360 3.64 -3.47 -2.27
CA SER A 360 3.17 -3.55 -0.88
C SER A 360 4.17 -2.97 0.10
N HIS A 361 3.70 -2.59 1.27
CA HIS A 361 4.52 -2.09 2.38
C HIS A 361 5.40 -3.17 3.00
N ALA A 362 6.35 -2.73 3.82
CA ALA A 362 7.06 -3.57 4.73
C ALA A 362 6.11 -4.43 5.60
N PRO A 363 6.46 -5.67 5.91
CA PRO A 363 5.79 -6.44 6.95
C PRO A 363 5.81 -5.69 8.28
N GLY A 364 4.76 -5.88 9.11
CA GLY A 364 4.70 -5.22 10.42
C GLY A 364 5.91 -5.54 11.30
N ASN A 365 6.29 -4.62 12.16
CA ASN A 365 7.43 -4.69 13.10
C ASN A 365 8.83 -4.73 12.45
N ILE A 366 8.95 -4.26 11.23
CA ILE A 366 10.23 -4.07 10.53
C ILE A 366 10.26 -2.61 10.07
N GLY A 367 11.43 -1.96 10.15
CA GLY A 367 11.61 -0.59 9.69
C GLY A 367 11.45 -0.46 8.17
N ASP A 368 11.14 0.73 7.67
CA ASP A 368 10.79 0.90 6.26
C ASP A 368 12.01 0.81 5.34
N ILE A 369 13.10 1.51 5.67
CA ILE A 369 14.30 1.58 4.82
C ILE A 369 15.55 1.51 5.70
N GLU A 370 16.35 0.48 5.52
CA GLU A 370 17.67 0.34 6.15
C GLU A 370 18.77 0.68 5.13
N ILE A 371 19.66 1.59 5.50
CA ILE A 371 20.81 1.99 4.69
C ILE A 371 22.06 1.82 5.55
N TYR A 372 23.05 1.08 5.07
CA TYR A 372 24.22 0.80 5.89
C TYR A 372 25.48 0.54 5.07
N ASN A 373 26.62 0.72 5.72
CA ASN A 373 27.92 0.28 5.26
C ASN A 373 28.73 -0.29 6.45
N ARG A 374 30.04 -0.34 6.36
CA ARG A 374 30.89 -0.86 7.45
C ARG A 374 30.93 0.04 8.68
N ASP A 375 30.71 1.35 8.51
CA ASP A 375 30.95 2.37 9.51
C ASP A 375 29.69 2.92 10.12
N MET A 376 28.54 2.73 9.47
CA MET A 376 27.27 3.28 9.92
C MET A 376 26.06 2.47 9.50
N TYR A 377 25.00 2.60 10.27
CA TYR A 377 23.65 2.09 10.01
C TYR A 377 22.65 3.25 10.10
N TRP A 378 21.82 3.40 9.11
CA TRP A 378 20.79 4.43 9.05
C TRP A 378 19.42 3.80 8.76
N LEU A 379 18.49 3.97 9.68
CA LEU A 379 17.08 3.60 9.52
C LEU A 379 16.28 4.84 9.16
N ILE A 380 15.56 4.79 8.04
CA ILE A 380 14.58 5.80 7.66
C ILE A 380 13.19 5.17 7.83
N GLU A 381 12.37 5.82 8.61
CA GLU A 381 10.95 5.54 8.74
C GLU A 381 10.14 6.59 8.00
N ALA A 382 9.22 6.16 7.18
CA ALA A 382 8.50 6.99 6.23
C ALA A 382 7.00 6.92 6.47
N THR A 383 6.40 8.03 6.88
CA THR A 383 4.95 8.04 7.10
C THR A 383 4.28 9.23 6.43
N LEU A 384 3.07 9.03 5.92
CA LEU A 384 2.21 10.11 5.44
C LEU A 384 1.22 10.60 6.51
N ILE A 385 1.36 10.11 7.75
CA ILE A 385 0.53 10.49 8.89
C ILE A 385 0.80 11.95 9.27
N ARG A 386 -0.27 12.72 9.44
CA ARG A 386 -0.23 14.13 9.85
C ARG A 386 -0.82 14.38 11.22
N SER A 387 -1.47 13.39 11.81
CA SER A 387 -2.10 13.50 13.13
C SER A 387 -1.06 13.41 14.23
N LYS A 388 -1.09 14.41 15.17
CA LYS A 388 -0.24 14.43 16.37
C LYS A 388 -0.35 13.14 17.19
N MET A 389 -1.58 12.75 17.51
CA MET A 389 -1.85 11.55 18.32
C MET A 389 -1.30 10.28 17.67
N GLN A 390 -1.46 10.14 16.35
CA GLN A 390 -0.97 8.97 15.64
C GLN A 390 0.56 8.96 15.55
N GLN A 391 1.20 10.11 15.28
CA GLN A 391 2.66 10.19 15.28
C GLN A 391 3.26 9.83 16.64
N VAL A 392 2.71 10.38 17.71
CA VAL A 392 3.24 10.14 19.07
C VAL A 392 2.95 8.72 19.54
N ASN A 393 1.73 8.22 19.36
CA ASN A 393 1.31 6.94 19.95
C ASN A 393 1.70 5.72 19.10
N ASN A 394 1.66 5.83 17.78
CA ASN A 394 1.86 4.68 16.89
C ASN A 394 3.27 4.60 16.35
N GLU A 395 3.88 5.75 16.04
CA GLU A 395 5.19 5.78 15.39
C GLU A 395 6.35 5.77 16.39
N THR A 396 6.34 6.65 17.39
CA THR A 396 7.53 6.89 18.21
C THR A 396 7.98 5.69 19.04
N VAL A 397 7.06 4.93 19.64
CA VAL A 397 7.43 3.77 20.50
C VAL A 397 7.93 2.58 19.67
N ASN A 398 7.36 2.39 18.49
CA ASN A 398 7.74 1.28 17.62
C ASN A 398 9.06 1.54 16.87
N LEU A 399 9.33 2.78 16.49
CA LEU A 399 10.50 3.15 15.70
C LEU A 399 11.83 2.76 16.36
N PHE A 400 11.95 2.99 17.67
CA PHE A 400 13.18 2.63 18.39
C PHE A 400 13.41 1.13 18.49
N ARG A 401 12.35 0.32 18.36
CA ARG A 401 12.45 -1.16 18.32
C ARG A 401 12.95 -1.68 16.97
N HIS A 402 12.75 -0.89 15.90
CA HIS A 402 13.18 -1.27 14.57
C HIS A 402 14.67 -1.05 14.32
N VAL A 403 15.36 -0.28 15.17
CA VAL A 403 16.80 -0.06 15.03
C VAL A 403 17.55 -1.35 15.29
N ASP A 404 18.26 -1.86 14.28
CA ASP A 404 19.08 -3.07 14.43
C ASP A 404 20.31 -2.78 15.30
N THR A 405 20.23 -3.22 16.55
CA THR A 405 21.31 -3.04 17.54
C THR A 405 22.53 -3.91 17.26
N THR A 406 22.41 -4.93 16.40
CA THR A 406 23.53 -5.83 16.04
C THR A 406 24.49 -5.21 15.03
N LYS A 407 24.05 -4.18 14.27
CA LYS A 407 24.91 -3.48 13.31
C LYS A 407 26.01 -2.70 14.00
N VAL A 408 27.19 -2.70 13.38
CA VAL A 408 28.38 -2.00 13.87
C VAL A 408 28.36 -0.55 13.40
N GLY A 409 29.02 0.35 14.14
CA GLY A 409 29.20 1.74 13.77
C GLY A 409 28.16 2.70 14.37
N ASN A 410 28.20 3.95 13.90
CA ASN A 410 27.21 4.96 14.30
C ASN A 410 25.84 4.59 13.77
N LYS A 411 24.82 4.75 14.61
CA LYS A 411 23.44 4.51 14.24
C LYS A 411 22.67 5.80 14.08
N TYR A 412 21.89 5.87 13.03
CA TYR A 412 21.04 7.00 12.70
C TYR A 412 19.59 6.52 12.52
N LEU A 413 18.65 7.30 13.05
CA LEU A 413 17.23 7.07 12.89
C LEU A 413 16.57 8.37 12.41
N THR A 414 15.93 8.35 11.26
CA THR A 414 15.21 9.50 10.74
C THR A 414 13.75 9.15 10.48
N LEU A 415 12.83 9.85 11.13
CA LEU A 415 11.42 9.83 10.75
C LEU A 415 11.19 10.92 9.69
N VAL A 416 10.68 10.54 8.54
CA VAL A 416 10.29 11.47 7.47
C VAL A 416 8.78 11.49 7.30
N ALA A 417 8.18 12.67 7.43
CA ALA A 417 6.73 12.84 7.31
C ALA A 417 6.37 14.17 6.62
N PRO A 418 5.14 14.34 6.11
CA PRO A 418 4.68 15.62 5.57
C PRO A 418 4.68 16.76 6.57
N TYR A 419 4.45 16.42 7.81
CA TYR A 419 4.41 17.32 8.96
C TYR A 419 4.95 16.61 10.19
N ILE A 420 5.75 17.30 10.99
CA ILE A 420 6.28 16.80 12.27
C ILE A 420 5.78 17.69 13.42
N HIS A 421 5.18 17.09 14.42
CA HIS A 421 4.76 17.77 15.63
C HIS A 421 5.92 17.98 16.61
N ASP A 422 5.90 19.06 17.38
CA ASP A 422 6.96 19.39 18.34
C ASP A 422 7.17 18.27 19.38
N ASP A 423 6.11 17.62 19.82
CA ASP A 423 6.21 16.47 20.75
C ASP A 423 6.95 15.29 20.10
N THR A 424 6.74 15.04 18.80
CA THR A 424 7.46 14.02 18.04
C THR A 424 8.94 14.36 17.96
N ARG A 425 9.31 15.60 17.64
CA ARG A 425 10.70 16.07 17.66
C ARG A 425 11.35 15.93 19.03
N LEU A 426 10.61 16.28 20.08
CA LEU A 426 11.10 16.15 21.45
C LEU A 426 11.41 14.70 21.81
N ILE A 427 10.54 13.76 21.43
CA ILE A 427 10.76 12.33 21.71
C ILE A 427 12.02 11.82 20.99
N PHE A 428 12.24 12.19 19.74
CA PHE A 428 13.44 11.82 19.00
C PHE A 428 14.70 12.40 19.64
N ASN A 429 14.67 13.66 20.05
CA ASN A 429 15.80 14.28 20.77
C ASN A 429 16.09 13.59 22.11
N VAL A 430 15.04 13.23 22.88
CA VAL A 430 15.19 12.54 24.17
C VAL A 430 15.72 11.11 23.97
N ALA A 431 15.30 10.41 22.94
CA ALA A 431 15.76 9.06 22.64
C ALA A 431 17.26 9.02 22.33
N SER A 432 17.76 10.01 21.57
CA SER A 432 19.21 10.17 21.33
C SER A 432 19.98 10.31 22.64
N ILE A 433 19.44 11.03 23.63
CA ILE A 433 20.09 11.20 24.94
C ILE A 433 20.10 9.90 25.73
N ILE A 434 18.97 9.22 25.86
CA ILE A 434 18.85 7.99 26.65
C ILE A 434 19.84 6.96 26.14
N THR A 435 19.93 6.77 24.83
CA THR A 435 20.85 5.80 24.23
C THR A 435 22.32 6.18 24.45
N MET A 436 22.64 7.48 24.46
CA MET A 436 24.00 7.95 24.75
C MET A 436 24.39 7.82 26.23
N LEU A 437 23.42 7.79 27.14
CA LEU A 437 23.67 7.67 28.58
C LEU A 437 23.80 6.20 29.04
N GLU A 438 23.12 5.28 28.36
CA GLU A 438 23.09 3.87 28.78
C GLU A 438 24.29 3.04 28.30
N THR A 439 24.92 3.41 27.20
CA THR A 439 26.06 2.64 26.67
C THR A 439 27.07 3.55 25.98
N GLU A 440 28.32 3.55 26.43
CA GLU A 440 29.43 4.20 25.73
C GLU A 440 29.70 3.62 24.32
N ALA A 441 29.12 2.48 23.98
CA ALA A 441 29.38 1.72 22.75
C ALA A 441 28.34 1.90 21.63
N LEU A 442 27.17 2.50 21.92
CA LEU A 442 26.04 2.57 20.98
C LEU A 442 25.43 3.99 20.98
N VAL A 443 25.95 4.86 20.14
CA VAL A 443 25.41 6.19 19.96
C VAL A 443 24.34 6.14 18.88
N LEU A 444 23.07 6.37 19.25
CA LEU A 444 21.97 6.58 18.32
C LEU A 444 21.75 8.08 18.13
N TYR A 445 21.90 8.53 16.90
CA TYR A 445 21.50 9.88 16.48
C TYR A 445 20.13 9.82 15.83
N SER A 446 19.13 10.50 16.40
CA SER A 446 17.77 10.48 15.87
C SER A 446 17.25 11.89 15.57
N ASP A 447 16.51 12.01 14.48
CA ASP A 447 15.86 13.26 14.06
C ASP A 447 14.49 12.94 13.44
N ALA A 448 13.55 13.87 13.60
CA ALA A 448 12.25 13.81 12.95
C ALA A 448 12.12 15.03 12.01
N GLN A 449 12.01 14.76 10.72
CA GLN A 449 12.09 15.76 9.66
C GLN A 449 10.83 15.79 8.82
N THR A 450 10.37 16.97 8.48
CA THR A 450 9.40 17.10 7.40
C THR A 450 10.07 16.68 6.08
N THR A 451 9.26 16.27 5.09
CA THR A 451 9.77 15.92 3.76
C THR A 451 10.63 17.04 3.17
N ASN A 452 10.25 18.30 3.37
CA ASN A 452 11.01 19.45 2.88
C ASN A 452 12.36 19.61 3.61
N GLU A 453 12.38 19.44 4.94
CA GLU A 453 13.63 19.48 5.72
C GLU A 453 14.56 18.37 5.28
N PHE A 454 14.08 17.14 5.17
CA PHE A 454 14.85 15.99 4.71
C PHE A 454 15.50 16.23 3.34
N VAL A 455 14.71 16.71 2.39
CA VAL A 455 15.18 17.03 1.03
C VAL A 455 16.27 18.11 1.05
N VAL A 456 16.07 19.18 1.82
CA VAL A 456 17.04 20.29 1.92
C VAL A 456 18.32 19.83 2.62
N GLU A 457 18.20 19.11 3.73
CA GLU A 457 19.35 18.65 4.50
C GLU A 457 20.17 17.60 3.74
N LEU A 458 19.51 16.71 3.00
CA LEU A 458 20.21 15.70 2.19
C LEU A 458 21.01 16.32 1.03
N ARG A 459 20.62 17.50 0.53
CA ARG A 459 21.41 18.26 -0.45
C ARG A 459 22.74 18.74 0.10
N ASN A 460 22.82 18.93 1.42
CA ASN A 460 24.06 19.31 2.08
C ASN A 460 24.90 18.05 2.30
N ASN A 461 26.13 18.04 1.80
CA ASN A 461 27.04 16.88 1.89
C ASN A 461 27.43 16.50 3.34
N HIS A 462 26.86 17.15 4.36
CA HIS A 462 27.16 16.99 5.78
C HIS A 462 25.94 16.48 6.60
N TYR A 463 25.04 15.74 5.97
CA TYR A 463 23.78 15.31 6.59
C TYR A 463 23.99 14.61 7.96
N PHE A 464 24.91 13.67 8.04
CA PHE A 464 25.16 12.91 9.27
C PHE A 464 25.92 13.71 10.32
N GLU A 465 26.84 14.57 9.91
CA GLU A 465 27.54 15.50 10.79
C GLU A 465 26.58 16.52 11.41
N GLU A 466 25.60 16.99 10.64
CA GLU A 466 24.57 17.90 11.12
C GLU A 466 23.65 17.20 12.14
N MET A 467 23.22 15.95 11.90
CA MET A 467 22.46 15.17 12.87
C MET A 467 23.24 14.98 14.18
N GLN A 468 24.52 14.63 14.09
CA GLN A 468 25.38 14.52 15.27
C GLN A 468 25.50 15.84 16.03
N SER A 469 25.69 16.94 15.30
CA SER A 469 25.81 18.28 15.88
C SER A 469 24.52 18.70 16.59
N LYS A 470 23.35 18.49 15.98
CA LYS A 470 22.04 18.76 16.58
C LYS A 470 21.86 18.00 17.90
N SER A 471 22.15 16.68 17.89
CA SER A 471 22.04 15.83 19.08
C SER A 471 22.99 16.29 20.20
N LYS A 472 24.26 16.58 19.88
CA LYS A 472 25.25 17.07 20.85
C LYS A 472 24.86 18.44 21.42
N ALA A 473 24.37 19.35 20.58
CA ALA A 473 23.90 20.67 21.03
C ALA A 473 22.72 20.56 21.98
N PHE A 474 21.75 19.67 21.68
CA PHE A 474 20.61 19.45 22.56
C PHE A 474 21.04 18.91 23.93
N ILE A 475 21.95 17.94 23.99
CA ILE A 475 22.50 17.40 25.24
C ILE A 475 23.23 18.50 26.02
N SER A 476 24.04 19.32 25.36
CA SER A 476 24.77 20.42 25.99
C SER A 476 23.83 21.44 26.61
N ASN A 477 22.79 21.82 25.87
CA ASN A 477 21.77 22.75 26.36
C ASN A 477 20.98 22.18 27.55
N LEU A 478 20.68 20.88 27.55
CA LEU A 478 19.99 20.22 28.66
C LEU A 478 20.90 20.21 29.91
N ARG A 479 22.18 19.86 29.77
CA ARG A 479 23.16 19.90 30.88
C ARG A 479 23.30 21.31 31.45
N ALA A 480 23.36 22.33 30.63
CA ALA A 480 23.45 23.71 31.06
C ALA A 480 22.20 24.14 31.85
N LYS A 481 21.01 23.74 31.40
CA LYS A 481 19.75 23.97 32.13
C LYS A 481 19.71 23.26 33.48
N LEU A 482 20.09 22.00 33.52
CA LEU A 482 20.13 21.21 34.77
C LEU A 482 21.12 21.80 35.76
N ASN A 483 22.30 22.26 35.31
CA ASN A 483 23.27 22.91 36.18
C ASN A 483 22.83 24.32 36.67
N SER A 484 21.96 25.00 35.94
CA SER A 484 21.38 26.27 36.32
C SER A 484 20.18 26.14 37.26
N MET A 485 19.59 24.97 37.37
CA MET A 485 18.61 24.62 38.38
C MET A 485 19.41 24.22 39.63
N ASP A 486 19.71 25.21 40.48
CA ASP A 486 20.24 24.91 41.80
C ASP A 486 19.30 23.92 42.51
N ILE A 487 19.69 22.67 42.50
CA ILE A 487 19.06 21.65 43.32
C ILE A 487 19.64 21.89 44.71
N GLY A 488 19.00 22.81 45.42
CA GLY A 488 19.26 23.05 46.83
C GLY A 488 18.81 21.86 47.70
#